data_1a5baa8348958d8f130782132428d179
#
_entry.id   1a5baa8348958d8f130782132428d179
#
_cell.length_a   1.000
_cell.length_b   1.000
_cell.length_c   1.000
_cell.angle_alpha   90.00
_cell.angle_beta   90.00
_cell.angle_gamma   90.00
#
_symmetry.space_group_name_H-M   'P 1'
#
loop_
_entity.id
_entity.type
_entity.pdbx_description
1 polymer ?
#
loop_
_entity_poly.entity_id
_entity_poly.type
_entity_poly.pdbx_seq_one_letter_code
_entity_poly.pdbx_strand_id
1 'polypeptide(L)'
;MMADHKSVTRMLKTARGQIDGILRMVEEDRYCVDISTQLMATQALIARINADVLKAHIEGCVASAVESGDEELKAAKLAEIERVVDKLAK
;
A
#
# COMPACT_ATOMS: atom_id res chain seq x y z
N MET A 1 -2.51 5.85 -12.06
CA MET A 1 -1.65 5.23 -11.00
C MET A 1 -0.32 4.84 -11.60
N MET A 2 0.78 5.17 -10.94
CA MET A 2 2.14 4.91 -11.43
C MET A 2 2.61 3.46 -11.23
N ALA A 3 2.03 2.75 -10.27
CA ALA A 3 2.39 1.36 -10.00
C ALA A 3 1.86 0.41 -11.07
N ASP A 4 2.43 -0.80 -11.14
CA ASP A 4 2.01 -1.82 -12.08
C ASP A 4 0.61 -2.33 -11.75
N HIS A 5 -0.35 -2.06 -12.62
CA HIS A 5 -1.75 -2.47 -12.46
C HIS A 5 -1.92 -3.96 -12.25
N LYS A 6 -1.19 -4.79 -13.02
CA LYS A 6 -1.32 -6.24 -12.94
C LYS A 6 -0.86 -6.77 -11.59
N SER A 7 0.28 -6.27 -11.12
CA SER A 7 0.86 -6.69 -9.84
C SER A 7 -0.03 -6.26 -8.67
N VAL A 8 -0.47 -5.01 -8.66
CA VAL A 8 -1.34 -4.47 -7.60
C VAL A 8 -2.67 -5.22 -7.58
N THR A 9 -3.28 -5.43 -8.75
CA THR A 9 -4.54 -6.17 -8.86
C THR A 9 -4.41 -7.59 -8.33
N ARG A 10 -3.33 -8.30 -8.69
CA ARG A 10 -3.10 -9.65 -8.22
C ARG A 10 -2.97 -9.71 -6.69
N MET A 11 -2.21 -8.80 -6.11
CA MET A 11 -2.02 -8.75 -4.67
C MET A 11 -3.31 -8.39 -3.93
N LEU A 12 -4.10 -7.46 -4.49
CA LEU A 12 -5.41 -7.11 -3.91
C LEU A 12 -6.39 -8.27 -3.98
N LYS A 13 -6.40 -9.04 -5.07
CA LYS A 13 -7.23 -10.23 -5.16
C LYS A 13 -6.82 -11.28 -4.13
N THR A 14 -5.52 -11.43 -3.88
CA THR A 14 -5.02 -12.30 -2.83
C THR A 14 -5.50 -11.81 -1.45
N ALA A 15 -5.41 -10.52 -1.17
CA ALA A 15 -5.90 -9.94 0.08
C ALA A 15 -7.41 -10.17 0.24
N ARG A 16 -8.17 -9.99 -0.84
CA ARG A 16 -9.62 -10.24 -0.83
C ARG A 16 -9.93 -11.70 -0.46
N GLY A 17 -9.20 -12.65 -1.06
CA GLY A 17 -9.35 -14.07 -0.72
C GLY A 17 -9.02 -14.36 0.73
N GLN A 18 -7.99 -13.71 1.28
CA GLN A 18 -7.63 -13.85 2.69
C GLN A 18 -8.74 -13.31 3.59
N ILE A 19 -9.33 -12.16 3.24
CA ILE A 19 -10.46 -11.56 3.98
C ILE A 19 -11.66 -12.51 3.96
N ASP A 20 -11.98 -13.08 2.80
CA ASP A 20 -13.06 -14.07 2.70
C ASP A 20 -12.80 -15.27 3.61
N GLY A 21 -11.57 -15.75 3.67
CA GLY A 21 -11.16 -16.82 4.58
C GLY A 21 -11.35 -16.45 6.04
N ILE A 22 -10.99 -15.22 6.41
CA ILE A 22 -11.16 -14.71 7.77
C ILE A 22 -12.64 -14.63 8.13
N LEU A 23 -13.49 -14.18 7.21
CA LEU A 23 -14.95 -14.16 7.40
C LEU A 23 -15.49 -15.56 7.72
N ARG A 24 -15.02 -16.58 6.98
CA ARG A 24 -15.42 -17.97 7.28
C ARG A 24 -14.94 -18.41 8.66
N MET A 25 -13.74 -18.02 9.07
CA MET A 25 -13.22 -18.35 10.41
C MET A 25 -14.10 -17.75 11.50
N VAL A 26 -14.57 -16.52 11.30
CA VAL A 26 -15.51 -15.86 12.24
C VAL A 26 -16.84 -16.59 12.27
N GLU A 27 -17.40 -16.94 11.11
CA GLU A 27 -18.66 -17.67 10.99
C GLU A 27 -18.59 -19.05 11.67
N GLU A 28 -17.43 -19.71 11.59
CA GLU A 28 -17.17 -21.01 12.20
C GLU A 28 -16.76 -20.90 13.68
N ASP A 29 -16.71 -19.69 14.20
CA ASP A 29 -16.30 -19.41 15.58
C ASP A 29 -14.93 -20.02 15.92
N ARG A 30 -13.97 -19.83 15.00
CA ARG A 30 -12.61 -20.34 15.18
C ARG A 30 -11.90 -19.63 16.33
N TYR A 31 -10.82 -20.23 16.78
CA TYR A 31 -10.02 -19.70 17.88
C TYR A 31 -9.50 -18.28 17.59
N CYS A 32 -9.68 -17.36 18.55
CA CYS A 32 -9.34 -15.94 18.38
C CYS A 32 -7.90 -15.69 17.95
N VAL A 33 -6.96 -16.44 18.48
CA VAL A 33 -5.53 -16.25 18.14
C VAL A 33 -5.27 -16.63 16.68
N ASP A 34 -5.95 -17.67 16.18
CA ASP A 34 -5.83 -18.06 14.76
C ASP A 34 -6.39 -16.97 13.84
N ILE A 35 -7.53 -16.40 14.22
CA ILE A 35 -8.13 -15.29 13.46
C ILE A 35 -7.19 -14.09 13.48
N SER A 36 -6.64 -13.75 14.66
CA SER A 36 -5.69 -12.64 14.79
C SER A 36 -4.44 -12.84 13.93
N THR A 37 -3.91 -14.07 13.89
CA THR A 37 -2.76 -14.40 13.07
C THR A 37 -3.04 -14.18 11.59
N GLN A 38 -4.23 -14.57 11.11
CA GLN A 38 -4.64 -14.33 9.73
C GLN A 38 -4.84 -12.84 9.44
N LEU A 39 -5.38 -12.10 10.38
CA LEU A 39 -5.51 -10.64 10.24
C LEU A 39 -4.14 -9.97 10.10
N MET A 40 -3.17 -10.38 10.92
CA MET A 40 -1.81 -9.84 10.82
C MET A 40 -1.16 -10.13 9.46
N ALA A 41 -1.39 -11.33 8.91
CA ALA A 41 -0.89 -11.69 7.59
C ALA A 41 -1.49 -10.79 6.50
N THR A 42 -2.79 -10.54 6.57
CA THR A 42 -3.48 -9.67 5.61
C THR A 42 -3.05 -8.22 5.75
N GLN A 43 -2.85 -7.75 6.98
CA GLN A 43 -2.30 -6.41 7.23
C GLN A 43 -0.92 -6.25 6.59
N ALA A 44 -0.06 -7.26 6.73
CA ALA A 44 1.28 -7.23 6.14
C ALA A 44 1.21 -7.17 4.61
N LEU A 45 0.30 -7.92 4.00
CA LEU A 45 0.10 -7.89 2.55
C LEU A 45 -0.40 -6.51 2.10
N ILE A 46 -1.38 -5.94 2.80
CA ILE A 46 -1.90 -4.60 2.48
C ILE A 46 -0.81 -3.56 2.63
N ALA A 47 0.01 -3.63 3.68
CA ALA A 47 1.13 -2.72 3.88
C ALA A 47 2.13 -2.79 2.73
N ARG A 48 2.41 -3.99 2.24
CA ARG A 48 3.29 -4.19 1.07
C ARG A 48 2.70 -3.57 -0.19
N ILE A 49 1.40 -3.78 -0.44
CA ILE A 49 0.72 -3.19 -1.59
C ILE A 49 0.82 -1.67 -1.52
N ASN A 50 0.56 -1.10 -0.35
CA ASN A 50 0.64 0.33 -0.14
C ASN A 50 2.05 0.87 -0.39
N ALA A 51 3.07 0.17 0.12
CA ALA A 51 4.47 0.56 -0.11
C ALA A 51 4.82 0.54 -1.61
N ASP A 52 4.39 -0.48 -2.34
CA ASP A 52 4.65 -0.59 -3.78
C ASP A 52 3.98 0.55 -4.56
N VAL A 53 2.73 0.86 -4.22
CA VAL A 53 1.98 1.96 -4.87
C VAL A 53 2.65 3.30 -4.60
N LEU A 54 3.01 3.57 -3.35
CA LEU A 54 3.63 4.84 -2.96
C LEU A 54 5.04 4.99 -3.52
N LYS A 55 5.82 3.93 -3.51
CA LYS A 55 7.17 3.94 -4.06
C LYS A 55 7.15 4.29 -5.55
N ALA A 56 6.27 3.66 -6.32
CA ALA A 56 6.14 3.93 -7.74
C ALA A 56 5.70 5.37 -8.00
N HIS A 57 4.77 5.89 -7.18
CA HIS A 57 4.30 7.27 -7.28
C HIS A 57 5.45 8.25 -7.01
N ILE A 58 6.21 8.04 -5.94
CA ILE A 58 7.33 8.90 -5.56
C ILE A 58 8.38 8.91 -6.67
N GLU A 59 8.77 7.74 -7.18
CA GLU A 59 9.76 7.62 -8.26
C GLU A 59 9.31 8.37 -9.51
N GLY A 60 8.06 8.20 -9.92
CA GLY A 60 7.51 8.88 -11.08
C GLY A 60 7.40 10.38 -10.90
N CYS A 61 6.94 10.84 -9.75
CA CYS A 61 6.81 12.27 -9.46
C CYS A 61 8.17 12.97 -9.37
N VAL A 62 9.16 12.32 -8.72
CA VAL A 62 10.50 12.88 -8.60
C VAL A 62 11.16 12.98 -9.98
N ALA A 63 11.06 11.94 -10.80
CA ALA A 63 11.60 11.95 -12.16
C ALA A 63 11.01 13.08 -12.99
N SER A 64 9.67 13.25 -12.96
CA SER A 64 8.98 14.31 -13.67
C SER A 64 9.41 15.69 -13.20
N ALA A 65 9.54 15.89 -11.89
CA ALA A 65 9.95 17.18 -11.32
C ALA A 65 11.39 17.55 -11.73
N VAL A 66 12.29 16.57 -11.70
CA VAL A 66 13.69 16.77 -12.11
C VAL A 66 13.78 17.11 -13.59
N GLU A 67 13.07 16.39 -14.45
CA GLU A 67 13.05 16.64 -15.89
C GLU A 67 12.49 18.00 -16.25
N SER A 68 11.49 18.49 -15.51
CA SER A 68 10.87 19.78 -15.76
C SER A 68 11.79 20.97 -15.53
N GLY A 69 12.77 20.83 -14.61
CA GLY A 69 13.63 21.92 -14.21
C GLY A 69 12.94 22.99 -13.40
N ASP A 70 11.67 22.78 -13.01
CA ASP A 70 10.85 23.73 -12.27
C ASP A 70 11.10 23.56 -10.77
N GLU A 71 11.70 24.59 -10.14
CA GLU A 71 12.04 24.56 -8.72
C GLU A 71 10.80 24.56 -7.82
N GLU A 72 9.74 25.24 -8.24
CA GLU A 72 8.47 25.24 -7.48
C GLU A 72 7.83 23.86 -7.48
N LEU A 73 7.87 23.18 -8.62
CA LEU A 73 7.35 21.81 -8.75
C LEU A 73 8.16 20.85 -7.89
N LYS A 74 9.48 20.97 -7.89
CA LYS A 74 10.35 20.16 -7.04
C LYS A 74 10.02 20.34 -5.56
N ALA A 75 9.85 21.58 -5.12
CA ALA A 75 9.50 21.88 -3.73
C ALA A 75 8.13 21.31 -3.35
N ALA A 76 7.15 21.43 -4.24
CA ALA A 76 5.80 20.88 -4.03
C ALA A 76 5.84 19.35 -3.89
N LYS A 77 6.63 18.67 -4.72
CA LYS A 77 6.76 17.21 -4.67
C LYS A 77 7.50 16.73 -3.43
N LEU A 78 8.51 17.45 -2.98
CA LEU A 78 9.18 17.15 -1.72
C LEU A 78 8.23 17.26 -0.52
N ALA A 79 7.40 18.31 -0.49
CA ALA A 79 6.38 18.47 0.55
C ALA A 79 5.36 17.33 0.54
N GLU A 80 4.95 16.88 -0.63
CA GLU A 80 4.07 15.72 -0.78
C GLU A 80 4.69 14.46 -0.20
N ILE A 81 5.97 14.19 -0.52
CA ILE A 81 6.70 13.04 0.00
C ILE A 81 6.77 13.07 1.52
N GLU A 82 7.06 14.23 2.10
CA GLU A 82 7.11 14.41 3.56
C GLU A 82 5.76 14.06 4.20
N ARG A 83 4.64 14.49 3.60
CA ARG A 83 3.30 14.17 4.10
C ARG A 83 3.01 12.67 4.05
N VAL A 84 3.43 12.00 2.97
CA VAL A 84 3.24 10.56 2.82
C VAL A 84 4.05 9.80 3.86
N VAL A 85 5.31 10.17 4.06
CA VAL A 85 6.18 9.56 5.08
C VAL A 85 5.58 9.72 6.47
N ASP A 86 5.05 10.91 6.79
CA ASP A 86 4.41 11.16 8.08
C ASP A 86 3.21 10.24 8.31
N LYS A 87 2.39 10.02 7.28
CA LYS A 87 1.25 9.10 7.37
C LYS A 87 1.68 7.65 7.60
N LEU A 88 2.76 7.22 6.95
CA LEU A 88 3.28 5.86 7.12
C LEU A 88 3.87 5.63 8.51
N ALA A 89 4.40 6.67 9.14
CA ALA A 89 5.01 6.60 10.47
C ALA A 89 3.98 6.47 11.60
N LYS A 90 2.71 6.71 11.32
CA LYS A 90 1.60 6.55 12.28
C LYS A 90 1.03 5.12 12.23
#